data_d0c9aa83c4ff1b647b150dc135945b76
#
_entry.id   d0c9aa83c4ff1b647b150dc135945b76
#
_cell.length_a   1.000
_cell.length_b   1.000
_cell.length_c   1.000
_cell.angle_alpha   90.00
_cell.angle_beta   90.00
_cell.angle_gamma   90.00
#
_symmetry.space_group_name_H-M   'P 1'
#
loop_
_entity.id
_entity.type
_entity.pdbx_description
1 polymer ?
#
loop_
_entity_poly.entity_id
_entity_poly.type
_entity_poly.pdbx_seq_one_letter_code
_entity_poly.pdbx_strand_id
1 'polypeptide(L)'
;MRCPVFAWLAIITGTVLDASAQERIPVQDARPLLIAAIDAPSGEAHGMLVGQIADAVAQRFKGTSPIYIDVTTERRYAQAGCRRLKVRFWQDGMQLPGVPAPRRQTIDFGLNYCRDGQPPKSLS
;
A
#
# COMPACT_ATOMS: atom_id res chain seq x y z
N MET A 1 -17.61 27.55 -57.08
CA MET A 1 -18.13 26.79 -55.92
C MET A 1 -16.95 26.48 -55.01
N ARG A 2 -16.97 27.07 -53.84
CA ARG A 2 -15.94 26.80 -52.83
C ARG A 2 -16.56 25.93 -51.76
N CYS A 3 -15.98 24.70 -51.52
CA CYS A 3 -16.36 23.84 -50.46
C CYS A 3 -15.67 24.29 -49.17
N PRO A 4 -16.40 24.55 -48.05
CA PRO A 4 -15.75 24.81 -46.80
C PRO A 4 -15.22 23.49 -46.23
N VAL A 5 -13.92 23.48 -45.97
CA VAL A 5 -13.26 22.39 -45.26
C VAL A 5 -13.54 22.63 -43.78
N PHE A 6 -14.44 21.84 -43.19
CA PHE A 6 -14.63 21.80 -41.77
C PHE A 6 -13.50 20.97 -41.16
N ALA A 7 -12.54 21.66 -40.54
CA ALA A 7 -11.55 20.99 -39.72
C ALA A 7 -12.20 20.55 -38.40
N TRP A 8 -12.37 19.25 -38.23
CA TRP A 8 -12.77 18.69 -36.96
C TRP A 8 -11.56 18.68 -36.02
N LEU A 9 -11.55 19.60 -35.06
CA LEU A 9 -10.62 19.48 -33.94
C LEU A 9 -11.11 18.36 -33.03
N ALA A 10 -10.44 17.22 -33.08
CA ALA A 10 -10.63 16.18 -32.09
C ALA A 10 -9.97 16.63 -30.78
N ILE A 11 -10.79 17.06 -29.84
CA ILE A 11 -10.34 17.30 -28.47
C ILE A 11 -10.13 15.94 -27.83
N ILE A 12 -8.89 15.53 -27.74
CA ILE A 12 -8.49 14.36 -26.95
C ILE A 12 -8.55 14.82 -25.49
N THR A 13 -9.65 14.56 -24.81
CA THR A 13 -9.73 14.66 -23.37
C THR A 13 -8.93 13.49 -22.80
N GLY A 14 -7.66 13.70 -22.52
CA GLY A 14 -6.84 12.76 -21.78
C GLY A 14 -7.40 12.65 -20.37
N THR A 15 -7.97 11.51 -20.02
CA THR A 15 -8.28 11.18 -18.64
C THR A 15 -6.96 11.01 -17.91
N VAL A 16 -6.62 11.99 -17.07
CA VAL A 16 -5.51 11.86 -16.14
C VAL A 16 -5.96 10.84 -15.09
N LEU A 17 -5.44 9.62 -15.17
CA LEU A 17 -5.59 8.64 -14.11
C LEU A 17 -4.85 9.18 -12.88
N ASP A 18 -5.59 9.47 -11.83
CA ASP A 18 -5.03 9.94 -10.58
C ASP A 18 -4.10 8.85 -10.01
N ALA A 19 -2.79 9.12 -9.98
CA ALA A 19 -1.77 8.18 -9.51
C ALA A 19 -1.91 7.83 -8.02
N SER A 20 -2.76 8.56 -7.26
CA SER A 20 -3.02 8.31 -5.85
C SER A 20 -4.01 7.17 -5.58
N ALA A 21 -4.76 6.74 -6.60
CA ALA A 21 -5.72 5.64 -6.49
C ALA A 21 -5.06 4.30 -6.85
N GLN A 22 -4.04 3.90 -6.08
CA GLN A 22 -3.45 2.57 -6.24
C GLN A 22 -4.44 1.50 -5.81
N GLU A 23 -4.63 0.49 -6.66
CA GLU A 23 -5.40 -0.68 -6.32
C GLU A 23 -4.74 -1.42 -5.17
N ARG A 24 -5.50 -1.69 -4.11
CA ARG A 24 -5.01 -2.34 -2.92
C ARG A 24 -5.50 -3.78 -2.85
N ILE A 25 -4.58 -4.68 -2.54
CA ILE A 25 -4.87 -6.11 -2.41
C ILE A 25 -5.47 -6.35 -1.02
N PRO A 26 -6.68 -6.93 -0.91
CA PRO A 26 -7.21 -7.32 0.38
C PRO A 26 -6.40 -8.49 0.95
N VAL A 27 -5.96 -8.37 2.20
CA VAL A 27 -5.14 -9.37 2.90
C VAL A 27 -5.61 -9.53 4.33
N GLN A 28 -5.44 -10.72 4.90
CA GLN A 28 -5.73 -10.99 6.30
C GLN A 28 -4.53 -10.74 7.22
N ASP A 29 -3.33 -10.71 6.66
CA ASP A 29 -2.08 -10.34 7.33
C ASP A 29 -1.08 -9.78 6.30
N ALA A 30 0.05 -9.29 6.76
CA ALA A 30 1.01 -8.60 5.90
C ALA A 30 1.88 -9.53 5.03
N ARG A 31 1.97 -10.83 5.32
CA ARG A 31 2.91 -11.74 4.64
C ARG A 31 2.76 -11.77 3.12
N PRO A 32 1.55 -11.85 2.55
CA PRO A 32 1.42 -11.80 1.09
C PRO A 32 1.98 -10.51 0.47
N LEU A 33 1.89 -9.39 1.19
CA LEU A 33 2.42 -8.11 0.72
C LEU A 33 3.94 -8.05 0.82
N LEU A 34 4.54 -8.70 1.80
CA LEU A 34 6.00 -8.80 1.91
C LEU A 34 6.59 -9.54 0.70
N ILE A 35 5.98 -10.65 0.34
CA ILE A 35 6.39 -11.44 -0.83
C ILE A 35 6.14 -10.65 -2.12
N ALA A 36 4.98 -10.00 -2.25
CA ALA A 36 4.65 -9.18 -3.41
C ALA A 36 5.63 -8.04 -3.60
N ALA A 37 6.07 -7.37 -2.53
CA ALA A 37 7.07 -6.32 -2.60
C ALA A 37 8.44 -6.84 -3.06
N ILE A 38 8.83 -8.03 -2.61
CA ILE A 38 10.07 -8.67 -3.03
C ILE A 38 10.03 -9.00 -4.53
N ASP A 39 8.89 -9.49 -5.02
CA ASP A 39 8.72 -9.89 -6.42
C ASP A 39 8.48 -8.70 -7.36
N ALA A 40 8.00 -7.58 -6.85
CA ALA A 40 7.70 -6.42 -7.68
C ALA A 40 8.96 -5.71 -8.17
N PRO A 41 9.05 -5.31 -9.44
CA PRO A 41 10.16 -4.49 -9.94
C PRO A 41 10.33 -3.18 -9.19
N SER A 42 9.21 -2.58 -8.74
CA SER A 42 9.20 -1.36 -7.92
C SER A 42 9.72 -1.57 -6.49
N GLY A 43 9.72 -2.82 -6.00
CA GLY A 43 10.03 -3.11 -4.61
C GLY A 43 8.92 -2.74 -3.63
N GLU A 44 7.72 -2.48 -4.13
CA GLU A 44 6.58 -2.00 -3.34
C GLU A 44 5.36 -2.90 -3.51
N ALA A 45 4.56 -2.99 -2.46
CA ALA A 45 3.24 -3.60 -2.49
C ALA A 45 2.30 -2.85 -1.56
N HIS A 46 1.04 -2.78 -1.93
CA HIS A 46 0.01 -2.03 -1.22
C HIS A 46 -1.21 -2.91 -1.01
N GLY A 47 -1.74 -2.88 0.20
CA GLY A 47 -2.87 -3.72 0.57
C GLY A 47 -3.82 -3.08 1.55
N MET A 48 -4.86 -3.82 1.86
CA MET A 48 -5.89 -3.45 2.79
C MET A 48 -6.17 -4.65 3.70
N LEU A 49 -6.10 -4.43 5.00
CA LEU A 49 -6.36 -5.49 5.97
C LEU A 49 -7.87 -5.78 6.05
N VAL A 50 -8.21 -7.04 5.90
CA VAL A 50 -9.59 -7.52 6.03
C VAL A 50 -9.66 -8.70 7.01
N GLY A 51 -10.87 -9.04 7.47
CA GLY A 51 -11.10 -10.19 8.34
C GLY A 51 -11.20 -9.81 9.81
N GLN A 52 -11.04 -10.80 10.68
CA GLN A 52 -11.34 -10.66 12.11
C GLN A 52 -10.50 -9.61 12.82
N ILE A 53 -9.21 -9.49 12.47
CA ILE A 53 -8.33 -8.49 13.10
C ILE A 53 -8.79 -7.09 12.72
N ALA A 54 -9.09 -6.86 11.45
CA ALA A 54 -9.59 -5.57 10.98
C ALA A 54 -10.92 -5.21 11.65
N ASP A 55 -11.82 -6.16 11.76
CA ASP A 55 -13.13 -5.97 12.41
C ASP A 55 -12.97 -5.66 13.90
N ALA A 56 -12.07 -6.34 14.59
CA ALA A 56 -11.80 -6.10 16.00
C ALA A 56 -11.22 -4.70 16.25
N VAL A 57 -10.31 -4.25 15.39
CA VAL A 57 -9.74 -2.89 15.47
C VAL A 57 -10.82 -1.85 15.21
N ALA A 58 -11.66 -2.05 14.20
CA ALA A 58 -12.76 -1.14 13.89
C ALA A 58 -13.73 -1.00 15.06
N GLN A 59 -14.08 -2.09 15.72
CA GLN A 59 -14.95 -2.07 16.88
C GLN A 59 -14.31 -1.37 18.08
N ARG A 60 -13.02 -1.65 18.34
CA ARG A 60 -12.29 -1.10 19.49
C ARG A 60 -12.13 0.41 19.40
N PHE A 61 -11.80 0.93 18.23
CA PHE A 61 -11.47 2.34 18.01
C PHE A 61 -12.53 3.10 17.21
N LYS A 62 -13.68 2.48 16.96
CA LYS A 62 -14.80 3.06 16.20
C LYS A 62 -14.35 3.61 14.83
N GLY A 63 -13.36 2.97 14.24
CA GLY A 63 -12.85 3.33 12.92
C GLY A 63 -13.81 2.91 11.83
N THR A 64 -14.06 3.81 10.88
CA THR A 64 -14.91 3.55 9.71
C THR A 64 -14.12 3.36 8.43
N SER A 65 -12.85 3.77 8.43
CA SER A 65 -11.97 3.58 7.28
C SER A 65 -11.24 2.24 7.35
N PRO A 66 -10.82 1.72 6.18
CA PRO A 66 -9.98 0.54 6.14
C PRO A 66 -8.62 0.74 6.81
N ILE A 67 -8.00 -0.36 7.22
CA ILE A 67 -6.59 -0.37 7.62
C ILE A 67 -5.78 -0.64 6.37
N TYR A 68 -4.94 0.32 6.00
CA TYR A 68 -4.05 0.20 4.85
C TYR A 68 -2.67 -0.32 5.25
N ILE A 69 -2.06 -1.09 4.36
CA ILE A 69 -0.72 -1.62 4.56
C ILE A 69 0.11 -1.27 3.34
N ASP A 70 1.20 -0.54 3.56
CA ASP A 70 2.16 -0.19 2.52
C ASP A 70 3.49 -0.85 2.85
N VAL A 71 4.03 -1.61 1.90
CA VAL A 71 5.33 -2.26 2.03
C VAL A 71 6.26 -1.65 0.98
N THR A 72 7.41 -1.17 1.43
CA THR A 72 8.44 -0.59 0.56
C THR A 72 9.78 -1.23 0.84
N THR A 73 10.61 -1.39 -0.18
CA THR A 73 11.97 -1.89 -0.04
C THR A 73 12.90 -0.75 0.36
N GLU A 74 13.54 -0.87 1.51
CA GLU A 74 14.58 0.06 1.97
C GLU A 74 15.98 -0.35 1.47
N ARG A 75 16.23 -1.65 1.40
CA ARG A 75 17.53 -2.19 0.99
C ARG A 75 17.37 -3.55 0.33
N ARG A 76 18.16 -3.78 -0.71
CA ARG A 76 18.30 -5.09 -1.35
C ARG A 76 19.57 -5.76 -0.84
N TYR A 77 19.44 -7.03 -0.45
CA TYR A 77 20.59 -7.82 -0.04
C TYR A 77 21.17 -8.61 -1.21
N ALA A 78 22.44 -9.00 -1.07
CA ALA A 78 23.12 -9.84 -2.06
C ALA A 78 22.45 -11.21 -2.18
N GLN A 79 21.89 -11.73 -1.09
CA GLN A 79 21.09 -12.95 -1.11
C GLN A 79 19.81 -12.74 -1.92
N ALA A 80 19.63 -13.54 -2.96
CA ALA A 80 18.46 -13.43 -3.84
C ALA A 80 17.14 -13.64 -3.05
N GLY A 81 16.14 -12.81 -3.33
CA GLY A 81 14.84 -12.88 -2.68
C GLY A 81 14.80 -12.36 -1.26
N CYS A 82 15.84 -11.69 -0.78
CA CYS A 82 15.92 -11.10 0.55
C CYS A 82 16.04 -9.59 0.49
N ARG A 83 15.29 -8.89 1.35
CA ARG A 83 15.27 -7.42 1.41
C ARG A 83 15.05 -6.91 2.82
N ARG A 84 15.51 -5.70 3.07
CA ARG A 84 15.03 -4.89 4.18
C ARG A 84 13.75 -4.21 3.73
N LEU A 85 12.65 -4.54 4.38
CA LEU A 85 11.34 -3.98 4.05
C LEU A 85 10.90 -3.04 5.17
N LYS A 86 10.27 -1.94 4.76
CA LYS A 86 9.51 -1.07 5.66
C LYS A 86 8.03 -1.40 5.49
N VAL A 87 7.35 -1.65 6.59
CA VAL A 87 5.92 -1.93 6.62
C VAL A 87 5.22 -0.80 7.36
N ARG A 88 4.26 -0.18 6.71
CA ARG A 88 3.43 0.87 7.29
C ARG A 88 1.99 0.40 7.35
N PHE A 89 1.43 0.36 8.57
CA PHE A 89 0.00 0.24 8.80
C PHE A 89 -0.56 1.63 9.08
N TRP A 90 -1.66 1.99 8.46
CA TRP A 90 -2.30 3.25 8.75
C TRP A 90 -3.81 3.18 8.56
N GLN A 91 -4.52 4.01 9.31
CA GLN A 91 -5.98 4.11 9.28
C GLN A 91 -6.39 5.54 9.57
N ASP A 92 -7.32 6.06 8.79
CA ASP A 92 -7.93 7.36 9.03
C ASP A 92 -9.09 7.27 10.02
N GLY A 93 -9.42 8.40 10.64
CA GLY A 93 -10.63 8.53 11.45
C GLY A 93 -10.63 7.71 12.72
N MET A 94 -9.47 7.41 13.31
CA MET A 94 -9.40 6.67 14.56
C MET A 94 -9.70 7.55 15.77
N GLN A 95 -10.65 7.10 16.59
CA GLN A 95 -11.02 7.73 17.83
C GLN A 95 -10.15 7.20 18.96
N LEU A 96 -9.23 8.02 19.46
CA LEU A 96 -8.32 7.65 20.54
C LEU A 96 -8.78 8.22 21.89
N PRO A 97 -8.54 7.51 23.01
CA PRO A 97 -8.80 8.04 24.34
C PRO A 97 -8.05 9.35 24.60
N GLY A 98 -8.74 10.36 25.11
CA GLY A 98 -8.14 11.66 25.42
C GLY A 98 -7.85 12.56 24.24
N VAL A 99 -8.17 12.14 23.01
CA VAL A 99 -8.01 12.94 21.80
C VAL A 99 -9.38 13.41 21.32
N PRO A 100 -9.62 14.74 21.20
CA PRO A 100 -10.96 15.28 20.96
C PRO A 100 -11.47 15.05 19.53
N ALA A 101 -10.59 14.84 18.56
CA ALA A 101 -10.97 14.65 17.16
C ALA A 101 -10.38 13.36 16.60
N PRO A 102 -11.08 12.68 15.67
CA PRO A 102 -10.53 11.52 14.97
C PRO A 102 -9.24 11.87 14.22
N ARG A 103 -8.28 10.96 14.22
CA ARG A 103 -6.97 11.17 13.58
C ARG A 103 -6.55 9.96 12.77
N ARG A 104 -5.65 10.22 11.81
CA ARG A 104 -4.89 9.16 11.17
C ARG A 104 -3.89 8.58 12.16
N GLN A 105 -3.89 7.27 12.30
CA GLN A 105 -2.89 6.53 13.04
C GLN A 105 -1.99 5.78 12.08
N THR A 106 -0.70 5.82 12.35
CA THR A 106 0.32 5.19 11.53
C THR A 106 1.28 4.42 12.42
N ILE A 107 1.58 3.17 12.06
CA ILE A 107 2.60 2.36 12.71
C ILE A 107 3.57 1.91 11.63
N ASP A 108 4.84 2.25 11.81
CA ASP A 108 5.93 1.86 10.92
C ASP A 108 6.86 0.88 11.63
N PHE A 109 7.27 -0.15 10.92
CA PHE A 109 8.37 -1.00 11.37
C PHE A 109 9.15 -1.55 10.17
N GLY A 110 10.38 -1.95 10.43
CA GLY A 110 11.24 -2.55 9.43
C GLY A 110 11.55 -4.00 9.78
N LEU A 111 11.70 -4.83 8.77
CA LEU A 111 12.15 -6.20 8.96
C LEU A 111 13.01 -6.67 7.79
N ASN A 112 13.90 -7.60 8.11
CA ASN A 112 14.68 -8.32 7.11
C ASN A 112 13.91 -9.59 6.75
N TYR A 113 13.54 -9.72 5.50
CA TYR A 113 12.62 -10.78 5.08
C TYR A 113 13.04 -11.37 3.75
N CYS A 114 12.98 -12.68 3.67
CA CYS A 114 13.23 -13.42 2.44
C CYS A 114 11.93 -14.05 1.92
N ARG A 115 11.90 -14.32 0.63
CA ARG A 115 10.76 -14.91 -0.04
C ARG A 115 10.30 -16.24 0.57
N ASP A 116 11.22 -17.01 1.17
CA ASP A 116 10.93 -18.27 1.88
C ASP A 116 10.35 -18.08 3.28
N GLY A 117 10.17 -16.83 3.73
CA GLY A 117 9.69 -16.51 5.06
C GLY A 117 10.76 -16.50 6.13
N GLN A 118 12.00 -16.82 5.79
CA GLN A 118 13.12 -16.85 6.74
C GLN A 118 13.88 -15.52 6.72
N PRO A 119 14.62 -15.19 7.78
CA PRO A 119 15.51 -14.05 7.75
C PRO A 119 16.70 -14.30 6.80
N PRO A 120 17.32 -13.23 6.27
CA PRO A 120 18.53 -13.37 5.47
C PRO A 120 19.66 -14.03 6.25
N LYS A 121 20.46 -14.83 5.55
CA LYS A 121 21.67 -15.44 6.13
C LYS A 121 22.79 -14.41 6.36
N SER A 122 22.75 -13.32 5.61
CA SER A 122 23.70 -12.21 5.71
C SER A 122 22.98 -10.90 5.39
N LEU A 123 23.40 -9.83 6.06
CA LEU A 123 22.88 -8.46 5.82
C LEU A 123 23.75 -7.65 4.87
N SER A 124 24.58 -8.30 4.10
CA SER A 124 25.40 -7.65 3.07
C SER A 124 24.81 -7.68 1.68
#